data_0f5a45d4b81e6a288a42e5b1c9c45028
#
_entry.id   0f5a45d4b81e6a288a42e5b1c9c45028
#
_cell.length_a   1.000
_cell.length_b   1.000
_cell.length_c   1.000
_cell.angle_alpha   90.00
_cell.angle_beta   90.00
_cell.angle_gamma   90.00
#
_symmetry.space_group_name_H-M   'P 1'
#
loop_
_entity.id
_entity.type
_entity.pdbx_description
1 polymer ?
#
loop_
_entity_poly.entity_id
_entity_poly.type
_entity_poly.pdbx_seq_one_letter_code
_entity_poly.pdbx_strand_id
1 'polypeptide(L)'
;FALATAPDFAAAEPVHCGRFFGVPVRSRPIFTIFACMKLTFLGTGTSQGVPVIGCRCKVCTSADRRDNRLRTSAMVEACGVRMVIDAGPDFRCQMLRTGIRHLDAILLTHEHKDHIGGLDDVRAFNFVDYPPLVHKVDIYAAPHTLGVVRKDFDYAFAQDKYRGVPEIELHEIDVTRPFRVGGLEVVPVSGHHSDRFAVTGYRIGRLAYLTDFKTIGDAEVEKLRGVEVLVVNALRFTEHYSHFNVAEALALIARVAPREAYLTHMSHDIGLHAVTEPTLPRGVHMAYDTLQIEIND
;
A
#
# COMPACT_ATOMS: atom_id res chain seq x y z
N PHE A 1 37.66 -26.47 0.45
CA PHE A 1 36.62 -25.44 0.68
C PHE A 1 35.41 -26.13 1.26
N ALA A 2 35.15 -25.97 2.55
CA ALA A 2 34.06 -26.60 3.27
C ALA A 2 32.79 -25.80 3.06
N LEU A 3 31.73 -26.46 2.54
CA LEU A 3 30.38 -25.94 2.46
C LEU A 3 29.75 -25.96 3.86
N ALA A 4 29.43 -24.79 4.41
CA ALA A 4 28.64 -24.66 5.62
C ALA A 4 27.16 -24.93 5.29
N THR A 5 26.57 -25.89 5.99
CA THR A 5 25.14 -26.23 5.91
C THR A 5 24.32 -25.16 6.60
N ALA A 6 23.28 -24.66 5.91
CA ALA A 6 22.30 -23.73 6.46
C ALA A 6 21.39 -24.43 7.50
N PRO A 7 20.91 -23.73 8.53
CA PRO A 7 19.98 -24.32 9.49
C PRO A 7 18.58 -24.50 8.91
N ASP A 8 17.96 -25.66 9.22
CA ASP A 8 16.58 -26.00 8.91
C ASP A 8 15.60 -25.00 9.57
N PHE A 9 14.83 -24.28 8.74
CA PHE A 9 13.67 -23.56 9.20
C PHE A 9 12.49 -24.53 9.28
N ALA A 10 12.02 -24.79 10.50
CA ALA A 10 10.80 -25.54 10.75
C ALA A 10 9.61 -24.82 10.09
N ALA A 11 8.89 -25.56 9.24
CA ALA A 11 7.67 -25.09 8.60
C ALA A 11 6.58 -24.88 9.66
N ALA A 12 6.03 -23.68 9.72
CA ALA A 12 4.82 -23.40 10.51
C ALA A 12 3.62 -24.09 9.84
N GLU A 13 2.90 -24.90 10.60
CA GLU A 13 1.70 -25.59 10.12
C GLU A 13 0.58 -24.62 9.75
N PRO A 14 -0.19 -24.88 8.68
CA PRO A 14 -1.32 -24.04 8.31
C PRO A 14 -2.48 -24.23 9.32
N VAL A 15 -2.98 -23.14 9.85
CA VAL A 15 -4.21 -23.12 10.68
C VAL A 15 -5.38 -23.54 9.79
N HIS A 16 -5.93 -24.72 10.02
CA HIS A 16 -7.10 -25.24 9.31
C HIS A 16 -8.35 -24.44 9.70
N CYS A 17 -8.91 -23.72 8.72
CA CYS A 17 -10.29 -23.23 8.76
C CYS A 17 -11.22 -24.44 8.60
N GLY A 18 -11.87 -24.87 9.69
CA GLY A 18 -12.69 -26.08 9.74
C GLY A 18 -13.89 -26.03 8.78
N ARG A 19 -14.01 -27.04 7.93
CA ARG A 19 -15.25 -27.33 7.17
C ARG A 19 -16.28 -27.89 8.12
N PHE A 20 -17.38 -27.17 8.32
CA PHE A 20 -18.59 -27.69 8.96
C PHE A 20 -19.57 -28.17 7.88
N PHE A 21 -19.92 -29.44 7.91
CA PHE A 21 -21.02 -30.03 7.15
C PHE A 21 -22.32 -29.97 7.96
N GLY A 22 -23.33 -29.36 7.36
CA GLY A 22 -24.74 -29.71 7.46
C GLY A 22 -25.49 -29.43 8.79
N VAL A 23 -25.97 -28.16 8.98
CA VAL A 23 -27.17 -27.88 9.80
C VAL A 23 -27.93 -26.74 9.11
N PRO A 24 -29.31 -26.75 9.04
CA PRO A 24 -30.07 -25.75 8.31
C PRO A 24 -29.95 -24.37 8.93
N VAL A 25 -29.56 -23.40 8.09
CA VAL A 25 -29.22 -22.03 8.47
C VAL A 25 -30.49 -21.24 8.78
N ARG A 26 -30.74 -20.95 10.06
CA ARG A 26 -31.46 -19.73 10.44
C ARG A 26 -30.55 -18.53 10.12
N SER A 27 -31.08 -17.57 9.37
CA SER A 27 -30.40 -16.33 9.01
C SER A 27 -29.80 -15.64 10.24
N ARG A 28 -28.51 -15.85 10.49
CA ARG A 28 -27.72 -15.04 11.42
C ARG A 28 -27.19 -13.83 10.66
N PRO A 29 -27.14 -12.63 11.26
CA PRO A 29 -26.47 -11.51 10.65
C PRO A 29 -25.01 -11.94 10.35
N ILE A 30 -24.55 -11.66 9.14
CA ILE A 30 -23.16 -11.89 8.72
C ILE A 30 -22.31 -10.90 9.53
N PHE A 31 -21.92 -11.31 10.73
CA PHE A 31 -20.76 -10.67 11.36
C PHE A 31 -19.56 -11.10 10.57
N THR A 32 -19.06 -10.21 9.74
CA THR A 32 -17.75 -10.38 9.10
C THR A 32 -16.72 -10.39 10.23
N ILE A 33 -16.32 -11.58 10.67
CA ILE A 33 -15.19 -11.74 11.57
C ILE A 33 -13.98 -11.30 10.74
N PHE A 34 -13.53 -10.07 10.90
CA PHE A 34 -12.24 -9.64 10.41
C PHE A 34 -11.19 -10.38 11.23
N ALA A 35 -10.67 -11.48 10.70
CA ALA A 35 -9.42 -12.03 11.20
C ALA A 35 -8.38 -10.90 11.18
N CYS A 36 -7.51 -10.81 12.18
CA CYS A 36 -6.45 -9.83 12.35
C CYS A 36 -5.92 -9.31 10.99
N MET A 37 -6.08 -8.02 10.74
CA MET A 37 -5.53 -7.36 9.55
C MET A 37 -4.12 -6.91 9.87
N LYS A 38 -3.19 -7.15 8.94
CA LYS A 38 -1.81 -6.70 9.05
C LYS A 38 -1.50 -5.71 7.93
N LEU A 39 -1.01 -4.53 8.32
CA LEU A 39 -0.43 -3.54 7.43
C LEU A 39 1.10 -3.61 7.52
N THR A 40 1.78 -3.71 6.38
CA THR A 40 3.23 -3.61 6.27
C THR A 40 3.59 -2.42 5.40
N PHE A 41 4.36 -1.47 5.91
CA PHE A 41 4.90 -0.37 5.11
C PHE A 41 6.07 -0.89 4.26
N LEU A 42 5.90 -0.91 2.94
CA LEU A 42 6.91 -1.38 2.00
C LEU A 42 7.91 -0.27 1.61
N GLY A 43 7.42 0.96 1.60
CA GLY A 43 8.15 2.18 1.37
C GLY A 43 7.40 3.38 1.93
N THR A 44 8.11 4.36 2.44
CA THR A 44 7.54 5.53 3.14
C THR A 44 8.05 6.86 2.61
N GLY A 45 8.86 6.82 1.55
CA GLY A 45 9.45 7.99 0.90
C GLY A 45 8.61 8.55 -0.23
N THR A 46 8.84 9.81 -0.53
CA THR A 46 8.29 10.53 -1.69
C THR A 46 8.84 9.99 -3.01
N SER A 47 8.44 10.59 -4.13
CA SER A 47 8.76 10.16 -5.50
C SER A 47 10.26 9.93 -5.79
N GLN A 48 11.16 10.61 -5.11
CA GLN A 48 12.61 10.42 -5.25
C GLN A 48 13.18 9.35 -4.32
N GLY A 49 12.40 8.89 -3.32
CA GLY A 49 12.94 8.10 -2.21
C GLY A 49 13.89 8.91 -1.33
N VAL A 50 14.37 8.29 -0.26
CA VAL A 50 15.41 8.83 0.64
C VAL A 50 16.42 7.72 0.91
N PRO A 51 17.72 7.91 0.67
CA PRO A 51 18.40 9.15 0.26
C PRO A 51 18.11 9.58 -1.19
N VAL A 52 18.10 10.89 -1.41
CA VAL A 52 17.98 11.48 -2.74
C VAL A 52 19.33 11.41 -3.45
N ILE A 53 19.34 11.04 -4.73
CA ILE A 53 20.55 10.93 -5.53
C ILE A 53 21.35 12.25 -5.50
N GLY A 54 22.61 12.15 -5.08
CA GLY A 54 23.53 13.29 -4.99
C GLY A 54 23.35 14.18 -3.76
N CYS A 55 22.32 13.97 -2.94
CA CYS A 55 22.09 14.74 -1.71
C CYS A 55 23.04 14.32 -0.57
N ARG A 56 23.58 15.29 0.14
CA ARG A 56 24.50 15.08 1.28
C ARG A 56 23.95 15.68 2.59
N CYS A 57 22.65 15.92 2.68
CA CYS A 57 22.03 16.42 3.89
C CYS A 57 22.10 15.36 5.02
N LYS A 58 21.86 15.79 6.26
CA LYS A 58 21.91 14.92 7.45
C LYS A 58 20.99 13.69 7.33
N VAL A 59 19.81 13.83 6.69
CA VAL A 59 18.86 12.73 6.51
C VAL A 59 19.37 11.75 5.46
N CYS A 60 19.82 12.24 4.30
CA CYS A 60 20.30 11.38 3.20
C CYS A 60 21.64 10.68 3.51
N THR A 61 22.37 11.12 4.53
CA THR A 61 23.61 10.49 5.02
C THR A 61 23.45 9.81 6.37
N SER A 62 22.21 9.68 6.87
CA SER A 62 21.92 9.05 8.15
C SER A 62 22.23 7.55 8.13
N ALA A 63 22.79 7.06 9.24
CA ALA A 63 22.97 5.63 9.49
C ALA A 63 21.72 4.96 10.07
N ASP A 64 20.71 5.73 10.49
CA ASP A 64 19.44 5.20 10.97
C ASP A 64 18.63 4.68 9.77
N ARG A 65 18.31 3.38 9.79
CA ARG A 65 17.53 2.75 8.70
C ARG A 65 16.13 3.35 8.53
N ARG A 66 15.57 3.99 9.55
CA ARG A 66 14.28 4.66 9.50
C ARG A 66 14.30 5.94 8.65
N ASP A 67 15.48 6.48 8.39
CA ASP A 67 15.68 7.61 7.48
C ASP A 67 15.89 7.17 6.02
N ASN A 68 16.06 5.86 5.76
CA ASN A 68 16.15 5.29 4.41
C ASN A 68 14.76 4.84 3.99
N ARG A 69 14.20 5.49 2.98
CA ARG A 69 12.80 5.34 2.57
C ARG A 69 12.72 5.01 1.09
N LEU A 70 12.28 3.81 0.76
CA LEU A 70 11.84 3.48 -0.60
C LEU A 70 10.57 4.28 -0.93
N ARG A 71 10.24 4.39 -2.21
CA ARG A 71 9.01 5.06 -2.66
C ARG A 71 7.79 4.43 -2.04
N THR A 72 6.83 5.26 -1.73
CA THR A 72 5.62 4.89 -0.98
C THR A 72 4.91 3.69 -1.58
N SER A 73 4.69 2.71 -0.73
CA SER A 73 3.87 1.52 -0.99
C SER A 73 3.56 0.81 0.33
N ALA A 74 2.46 0.09 0.40
CA ALA A 74 2.06 -0.68 1.56
C ALA A 74 1.43 -2.03 1.16
N MET A 75 1.58 -3.04 2.01
CA MET A 75 0.92 -4.33 1.86
C MET A 75 -0.10 -4.53 2.98
N VAL A 76 -1.31 -4.94 2.60
CA VAL A 76 -2.40 -5.30 3.51
C VAL A 76 -2.67 -6.79 3.37
N GLU A 77 -2.66 -7.49 4.50
CA GLU A 77 -2.99 -8.91 4.61
C GLU A 77 -4.20 -9.06 5.53
N ALA A 78 -5.30 -9.62 5.04
CA ALA A 78 -6.51 -9.88 5.82
C ALA A 78 -7.32 -11.02 5.21
N CYS A 79 -7.89 -11.89 6.04
CA CYS A 79 -8.77 -13.00 5.61
C CYS A 79 -8.15 -13.87 4.50
N GLY A 80 -6.84 -14.07 4.50
CA GLY A 80 -6.14 -14.85 3.48
C GLY A 80 -5.92 -14.13 2.15
N VAL A 81 -6.35 -12.86 2.04
CA VAL A 81 -6.11 -11.99 0.87
C VAL A 81 -4.89 -11.11 1.16
N ARG A 82 -4.01 -11.01 0.19
CA ARG A 82 -2.82 -10.18 0.22
C ARG A 82 -2.86 -9.17 -0.92
N MET A 83 -2.91 -7.90 -0.59
CA MET A 83 -2.93 -6.83 -1.58
C MET A 83 -1.85 -5.79 -1.30
N VAL A 84 -1.32 -5.20 -2.36
CA VAL A 84 -0.35 -4.10 -2.30
C VAL A 84 -1.02 -2.83 -2.78
N ILE A 85 -0.77 -1.72 -2.08
CA ILE A 85 -1.16 -0.37 -2.52
C ILE A 85 0.06 0.26 -3.15
N ASP A 86 -0.03 0.54 -4.44
CA ASP A 86 1.00 1.06 -5.33
C ASP A 86 2.22 0.14 -5.56
N ALA A 87 2.68 0.10 -6.80
CA ALA A 87 3.82 -0.68 -7.27
C ALA A 87 4.81 0.21 -8.03
N GLY A 88 5.49 1.08 -7.30
CA GLY A 88 6.51 1.99 -7.83
C GLY A 88 7.81 1.28 -8.23
N PRO A 89 8.83 2.03 -8.68
CA PRO A 89 10.11 1.46 -9.16
C PRO A 89 10.85 0.58 -8.15
N ASP A 90 10.54 0.72 -6.86
CA ASP A 90 11.15 -0.07 -5.79
C ASP A 90 10.39 -1.39 -5.50
N PHE A 91 9.30 -1.67 -6.23
CA PHE A 91 8.41 -2.82 -6.00
C PHE A 91 9.18 -4.15 -5.88
N ARG A 92 10.12 -4.42 -6.80
CA ARG A 92 10.94 -5.63 -6.71
C ARG A 92 11.69 -5.73 -5.38
N CYS A 93 12.36 -4.65 -4.97
CA CYS A 93 13.11 -4.62 -3.73
C CYS A 93 12.19 -4.79 -2.51
N GLN A 94 11.01 -4.15 -2.54
CA GLN A 94 9.98 -4.26 -1.53
C GLN A 94 9.47 -5.69 -1.40
N MET A 95 9.14 -6.35 -2.50
CA MET A 95 8.66 -7.75 -2.48
C MET A 95 9.72 -8.73 -1.99
N LEU A 96 10.97 -8.57 -2.40
CA LEU A 96 12.07 -9.40 -1.88
C LEU A 96 12.26 -9.29 -0.37
N ARG A 97 11.99 -8.12 0.22
CA ARG A 97 12.06 -7.91 1.68
C ARG A 97 10.94 -8.63 2.42
N THR A 98 9.76 -8.78 1.81
CA THR A 98 8.62 -9.47 2.44
C THR A 98 8.74 -10.99 2.37
N GLY A 99 9.44 -11.52 1.37
CA GLY A 99 9.56 -12.96 1.11
C GLY A 99 8.27 -13.64 0.67
N ILE A 100 7.23 -12.87 0.30
CA ILE A 100 5.95 -13.46 -0.16
C ILE A 100 6.11 -14.16 -1.52
N ARG A 101 5.32 -15.21 -1.73
CA ARG A 101 5.31 -15.98 -2.98
C ARG A 101 4.08 -15.69 -3.85
N HIS A 102 3.01 -15.18 -3.26
CA HIS A 102 1.74 -14.90 -3.94
C HIS A 102 1.25 -13.51 -3.58
N LEU A 103 0.68 -12.85 -4.56
CA LEU A 103 0.03 -11.55 -4.46
C LEU A 103 -1.31 -11.64 -5.16
N ASP A 104 -2.40 -11.33 -4.45
CA ASP A 104 -3.75 -11.44 -4.99
C ASP A 104 -4.14 -10.19 -5.79
N ALA A 105 -3.77 -9.00 -5.31
CA ALA A 105 -4.15 -7.75 -5.98
C ALA A 105 -3.17 -6.61 -5.74
N ILE A 106 -3.22 -5.63 -6.66
CA ILE A 106 -2.62 -4.31 -6.49
C ILE A 106 -3.73 -3.26 -6.61
N LEU A 107 -3.77 -2.34 -5.65
CA LEU A 107 -4.62 -1.16 -5.66
C LEU A 107 -3.76 0.05 -6.06
N LEU A 108 -4.04 0.69 -7.19
CA LEU A 108 -3.26 1.87 -7.61
C LEU A 108 -4.00 3.14 -7.21
N THR A 109 -3.28 4.05 -6.58
CA THR A 109 -3.83 5.34 -6.13
C THR A 109 -3.96 6.34 -7.26
N HIS A 110 -2.95 6.43 -8.12
CA HIS A 110 -2.90 7.30 -9.30
C HIS A 110 -1.76 6.87 -10.25
N GLU A 111 -1.61 7.57 -11.37
CA GLU A 111 -0.77 7.16 -12.50
C GLU A 111 0.69 7.65 -12.45
N HIS A 112 1.15 8.34 -11.41
CA HIS A 112 2.55 8.77 -11.34
C HIS A 112 3.52 7.58 -11.30
N LYS A 113 4.70 7.78 -11.88
CA LYS A 113 5.68 6.69 -12.07
C LYS A 113 6.20 6.09 -10.78
N ASP A 114 6.26 6.85 -9.72
CA ASP A 114 6.64 6.37 -8.39
C ASP A 114 5.58 5.45 -7.75
N HIS A 115 4.37 5.38 -8.34
CA HIS A 115 3.28 4.49 -7.90
C HIS A 115 3.00 3.33 -8.86
N ILE A 116 3.36 3.44 -10.16
CA ILE A 116 3.07 2.39 -11.15
C ILE A 116 4.32 1.82 -11.83
N GLY A 117 5.49 2.45 -11.70
CA GLY A 117 6.67 2.15 -12.52
C GLY A 117 7.30 0.77 -12.30
N GLY A 118 6.91 0.03 -11.28
CA GLY A 118 7.38 -1.32 -10.96
C GLY A 118 6.46 -2.45 -11.40
N LEU A 119 5.37 -2.17 -12.11
CA LEU A 119 4.37 -3.18 -12.50
C LEU A 119 4.94 -4.29 -13.41
N ASP A 120 6.06 -4.07 -14.11
CA ASP A 120 6.71 -5.15 -14.87
C ASP A 120 7.19 -6.30 -13.97
N ASP A 121 7.61 -6.01 -12.75
CA ASP A 121 8.10 -7.01 -11.81
C ASP A 121 6.99 -7.93 -11.24
N VAL A 122 5.72 -7.63 -11.51
CA VAL A 122 4.56 -8.49 -11.18
C VAL A 122 4.71 -9.87 -11.82
N ARG A 123 5.37 -9.98 -12.96
CA ARG A 123 5.64 -11.25 -13.66
C ARG A 123 6.32 -12.29 -12.77
N ALA A 124 7.09 -11.88 -11.77
CA ALA A 124 7.70 -12.83 -10.84
C ALA A 124 6.65 -13.64 -10.04
N PHE A 125 5.51 -13.03 -9.72
CA PHE A 125 4.38 -13.72 -9.09
C PHE A 125 3.59 -14.59 -10.06
N ASN A 126 3.51 -14.16 -11.34
CA ASN A 126 2.77 -14.93 -12.35
C ASN A 126 3.37 -16.32 -12.58
N PHE A 127 4.69 -16.45 -12.49
CA PHE A 127 5.42 -17.65 -12.86
C PHE A 127 6.03 -18.40 -11.67
N VAL A 128 5.65 -18.07 -10.43
CA VAL A 128 6.22 -18.69 -9.23
C VAL A 128 5.99 -20.21 -9.16
N ASP A 129 4.90 -20.69 -9.72
CA ASP A 129 4.53 -22.11 -9.79
C ASP A 129 4.53 -22.66 -11.23
N TYR A 130 5.18 -21.98 -12.16
CA TYR A 130 5.30 -22.43 -13.56
C TYR A 130 6.45 -23.44 -13.73
N PRO A 131 6.29 -24.51 -14.58
CA PRO A 131 5.02 -25.05 -15.05
C PRO A 131 4.27 -25.84 -13.98
N PRO A 132 2.95 -26.08 -14.02
CA PRO A 132 2.06 -25.76 -15.15
C PRO A 132 1.25 -24.47 -14.99
N LEU A 133 1.31 -23.79 -13.82
CA LEU A 133 0.39 -22.69 -13.51
C LEU A 133 0.99 -21.33 -13.82
N VAL A 134 0.14 -20.45 -14.33
CA VAL A 134 0.39 -19.01 -14.46
C VAL A 134 -0.68 -18.30 -13.63
N HIS A 135 -0.25 -17.53 -12.63
CA HIS A 135 -1.13 -16.75 -11.79
C HIS A 135 -1.26 -15.34 -12.36
N LYS A 136 -2.47 -14.87 -12.58
CA LYS A 136 -2.70 -13.47 -12.88
C LYS A 136 -2.70 -12.66 -11.61
N VAL A 137 -2.25 -11.41 -11.68
CA VAL A 137 -2.39 -10.44 -10.60
C VAL A 137 -3.44 -9.42 -10.99
N ASP A 138 -4.45 -9.27 -10.15
CA ASP A 138 -5.53 -8.31 -10.35
C ASP A 138 -5.06 -6.90 -9.98
N ILE A 139 -5.30 -5.91 -10.87
CA ILE A 139 -5.00 -4.50 -10.63
C ILE A 139 -6.27 -3.70 -10.64
N TYR A 140 -6.57 -3.03 -9.55
CA TYR A 140 -7.75 -2.19 -9.36
C TYR A 140 -7.34 -0.72 -9.35
N ALA A 141 -7.95 0.11 -10.18
CA ALA A 141 -7.74 1.55 -10.18
C ALA A 141 -8.87 2.31 -10.89
N ALA A 142 -8.87 3.63 -10.71
CA ALA A 142 -9.74 4.53 -11.46
C ALA A 142 -9.47 4.42 -12.98
N PRO A 143 -10.49 4.69 -13.84
CA PRO A 143 -10.38 4.54 -15.30
C PRO A 143 -9.19 5.24 -15.92
N HIS A 144 -8.92 6.48 -15.48
CA HIS A 144 -7.80 7.28 -16.00
C HIS A 144 -6.45 6.60 -15.71
N THR A 145 -6.23 6.15 -14.48
CA THR A 145 -5.01 5.44 -14.06
C THR A 145 -4.80 4.17 -14.86
N LEU A 146 -5.87 3.36 -15.06
CA LEU A 146 -5.79 2.16 -15.89
C LEU A 146 -5.48 2.47 -17.37
N GLY A 147 -5.98 3.60 -17.88
CA GLY A 147 -5.65 4.07 -19.23
C GLY A 147 -4.15 4.32 -19.40
N VAL A 148 -3.50 4.91 -18.39
CA VAL A 148 -2.04 5.13 -18.38
C VAL A 148 -1.30 3.80 -18.25
N VAL A 149 -1.75 2.90 -17.35
CA VAL A 149 -1.15 1.56 -17.21
C VAL A 149 -1.18 0.79 -18.52
N ARG A 150 -2.33 0.78 -19.25
CA ARG A 150 -2.43 0.12 -20.57
C ARG A 150 -1.47 0.69 -21.59
N LYS A 151 -1.25 2.01 -21.57
CA LYS A 151 -0.34 2.69 -22.49
C LYS A 151 1.13 2.41 -22.15
N ASP A 152 1.50 2.45 -20.88
CA ASP A 152 2.88 2.34 -20.44
C ASP A 152 3.40 0.88 -20.46
N PHE A 153 2.50 -0.07 -20.33
CA PHE A 153 2.77 -1.52 -20.33
C PHE A 153 2.03 -2.22 -21.47
N ASP A 154 1.91 -1.58 -22.64
CA ASP A 154 1.13 -2.05 -23.80
C ASP A 154 1.50 -3.46 -24.24
N TYR A 155 2.79 -3.83 -24.15
CA TYR A 155 3.29 -5.17 -24.44
C TYR A 155 2.65 -6.28 -23.58
N ALA A 156 2.21 -5.96 -22.36
CA ALA A 156 1.51 -6.92 -21.47
C ALA A 156 0.05 -7.16 -21.91
N PHE A 157 -0.52 -6.27 -22.71
CA PHE A 157 -1.91 -6.30 -23.20
C PHE A 157 -2.02 -6.55 -24.70
N ALA A 158 -0.91 -6.71 -25.42
CA ALA A 158 -0.89 -6.98 -26.86
C ALA A 158 -1.61 -8.30 -27.17
N GLN A 159 -2.30 -8.37 -28.34
CA GLN A 159 -2.93 -9.61 -28.79
C GLN A 159 -1.89 -10.70 -29.08
N ASP A 160 -0.77 -10.32 -29.64
CA ASP A 160 0.37 -11.20 -29.95
C ASP A 160 1.53 -10.89 -29.00
N LYS A 161 1.31 -11.18 -27.70
CA LYS A 161 2.33 -10.97 -26.69
C LYS A 161 3.31 -12.15 -26.61
N TYR A 162 4.60 -11.85 -26.46
CA TYR A 162 5.59 -12.89 -26.29
C TYR A 162 5.49 -13.54 -24.89
N ARG A 163 6.03 -14.76 -24.76
CA ARG A 163 6.02 -15.50 -23.47
C ARG A 163 6.89 -14.79 -22.43
N GLY A 164 6.36 -14.69 -21.19
CA GLY A 164 7.08 -14.12 -20.06
C GLY A 164 6.83 -12.63 -19.79
N VAL A 165 5.88 -12.00 -20.50
CA VAL A 165 5.35 -10.69 -20.11
C VAL A 165 4.51 -10.80 -18.83
N PRO A 166 4.29 -9.72 -18.09
CA PRO A 166 3.37 -9.71 -16.97
C PRO A 166 1.96 -10.17 -17.35
N GLU A 167 1.39 -11.08 -16.59
CA GLU A 167 0.00 -11.51 -16.71
C GLU A 167 -0.84 -10.75 -15.68
N ILE A 168 -1.45 -9.66 -16.14
CA ILE A 168 -2.19 -8.68 -15.35
C ILE A 168 -3.65 -8.69 -15.79
N GLU A 169 -4.58 -8.61 -14.84
CA GLU A 169 -5.98 -8.35 -15.10
C GLU A 169 -6.38 -6.99 -14.53
N LEU A 170 -6.91 -6.09 -15.39
CA LEU A 170 -7.26 -4.73 -15.00
C LEU A 170 -8.73 -4.62 -14.65
N HIS A 171 -9.03 -4.17 -13.45
CA HIS A 171 -10.36 -3.94 -12.92
C HIS A 171 -10.60 -2.44 -12.70
N GLU A 172 -11.51 -1.87 -13.48
CA GLU A 172 -11.92 -0.49 -13.32
C GLU A 172 -12.81 -0.34 -12.08
N ILE A 173 -12.49 0.59 -11.21
CA ILE A 173 -13.30 0.90 -10.04
C ILE A 173 -14.14 2.16 -10.26
N ASP A 174 -15.38 2.15 -9.75
CA ASP A 174 -16.16 3.36 -9.55
C ASP A 174 -15.74 3.98 -8.20
N VAL A 175 -15.01 5.11 -8.25
CA VAL A 175 -14.48 5.77 -7.04
C VAL A 175 -15.57 6.30 -6.09
N THR A 176 -16.83 6.21 -6.48
CA THR A 176 -17.98 6.62 -5.65
C THR A 176 -18.59 5.44 -4.87
N ARG A 177 -18.19 4.20 -5.15
CA ARG A 177 -18.81 2.98 -4.61
C ARG A 177 -17.76 2.02 -4.04
N PRO A 178 -18.09 1.31 -2.96
CA PRO A 178 -17.26 0.19 -2.51
C PRO A 178 -17.17 -0.90 -3.58
N PHE A 179 -16.02 -1.58 -3.62
CA PHE A 179 -15.77 -2.76 -4.44
C PHE A 179 -15.18 -3.89 -3.59
N ARG A 180 -14.97 -5.06 -4.17
CA ARG A 180 -14.42 -6.20 -3.43
C ARG A 180 -13.13 -6.73 -4.07
N VAL A 181 -12.17 -7.05 -3.20
CA VAL A 181 -10.97 -7.80 -3.55
C VAL A 181 -10.99 -9.09 -2.75
N GLY A 182 -11.16 -10.22 -3.42
CA GLY A 182 -11.49 -11.47 -2.73
C GLY A 182 -12.77 -11.30 -1.88
N GLY A 183 -12.67 -11.61 -0.59
CA GLY A 183 -13.78 -11.41 0.36
C GLY A 183 -13.83 -10.03 1.02
N LEU A 184 -12.81 -9.19 0.84
CA LEU A 184 -12.67 -7.91 1.52
C LEU A 184 -13.39 -6.79 0.78
N GLU A 185 -14.12 -5.97 1.52
CA GLU A 185 -14.69 -4.73 1.00
C GLU A 185 -13.64 -3.62 1.07
N VAL A 186 -13.50 -2.90 -0.05
CA VAL A 186 -12.61 -1.75 -0.20
C VAL A 186 -13.44 -0.54 -0.56
N VAL A 187 -13.35 0.51 0.25
CA VAL A 187 -14.04 1.78 0.03
C VAL A 187 -13.04 2.79 -0.55
N PRO A 188 -13.24 3.25 -1.79
CA PRO A 188 -12.39 4.28 -2.37
C PRO A 188 -12.69 5.63 -1.73
N VAL A 189 -11.61 6.39 -1.47
CA VAL A 189 -11.64 7.74 -0.91
C VAL A 189 -11.00 8.68 -1.91
N SER A 190 -11.79 9.59 -2.47
CA SER A 190 -11.33 10.49 -3.52
C SER A 190 -10.68 11.75 -2.95
N GLY A 191 -9.63 12.20 -3.61
CA GLY A 191 -8.98 13.47 -3.29
C GLY A 191 -8.25 14.05 -4.48
N HIS A 192 -7.54 15.14 -4.23
CA HIS A 192 -6.72 15.78 -5.25
C HIS A 192 -5.28 15.87 -4.79
N HIS A 193 -4.38 15.43 -5.66
CA HIS A 193 -2.93 15.57 -5.51
C HIS A 193 -2.46 16.97 -5.92
N SER A 194 -3.19 17.61 -6.83
CA SER A 194 -3.07 19.01 -7.25
C SER A 194 -4.34 19.38 -8.00
N ASP A 195 -4.44 20.58 -8.50
CA ASP A 195 -5.58 21.04 -9.32
C ASP A 195 -5.81 20.17 -10.58
N ARG A 196 -4.81 19.38 -10.99
CA ARG A 196 -4.83 18.59 -12.24
C ARG A 196 -4.94 17.09 -12.04
N PHE A 197 -4.59 16.55 -10.86
CA PHE A 197 -4.49 15.12 -10.62
C PHE A 197 -5.43 14.70 -9.51
N ALA A 198 -6.38 13.84 -9.86
CA ALA A 198 -7.16 13.10 -8.86
C ALA A 198 -6.30 11.98 -8.27
N VAL A 199 -6.54 11.67 -7.01
CA VAL A 199 -5.92 10.55 -6.30
C VAL A 199 -6.99 9.75 -5.57
N THR A 200 -6.82 8.46 -5.51
CA THR A 200 -7.70 7.53 -4.78
C THR A 200 -6.96 6.94 -3.59
N GLY A 201 -7.43 7.24 -2.39
CA GLY A 201 -7.08 6.48 -1.19
C GLY A 201 -8.02 5.30 -1.00
N TYR A 202 -7.71 4.42 -0.06
CA TYR A 202 -8.49 3.21 0.19
C TYR A 202 -8.76 3.03 1.67
N ARG A 203 -10.02 2.77 2.02
CA ARG A 203 -10.40 2.26 3.34
C ARG A 203 -10.71 0.78 3.23
N ILE A 204 -10.13 -0.01 4.11
CA ILE A 204 -10.32 -1.46 4.23
C ILE A 204 -10.63 -1.74 5.70
N GLY A 205 -11.91 -1.99 6.02
CA GLY A 205 -12.35 -2.13 7.40
C GLY A 205 -11.99 -0.92 8.26
N ARG A 206 -11.11 -1.14 9.27
CA ARG A 206 -10.65 -0.10 10.21
C ARG A 206 -9.36 0.59 9.80
N LEU A 207 -8.77 0.23 8.66
CA LEU A 207 -7.60 0.88 8.06
C LEU A 207 -8.04 1.86 6.98
N ALA A 208 -7.44 3.05 6.94
CA ALA A 208 -7.44 3.91 5.76
C ALA A 208 -6.02 4.28 5.36
N TYR A 209 -5.76 4.25 4.06
CA TYR A 209 -4.48 4.59 3.46
C TYR A 209 -4.64 5.69 2.42
N LEU A 210 -4.08 6.85 2.71
CA LEU A 210 -4.17 8.07 1.90
C LEU A 210 -2.75 8.53 1.57
N THR A 211 -2.33 8.42 0.33
CA THR A 211 -1.06 8.98 -0.15
C THR A 211 -1.31 10.00 -1.23
N ASP A 212 -0.42 10.98 -1.34
CA ASP A 212 -0.43 12.02 -2.38
C ASP A 212 -1.65 12.96 -2.38
N PHE A 213 -2.29 13.07 -1.24
CA PHE A 213 -3.38 14.04 -1.05
C PHE A 213 -2.84 15.45 -0.78
N LYS A 214 -3.42 16.44 -1.45
CA LYS A 214 -3.32 17.87 -1.12
C LYS A 214 -4.66 18.40 -0.63
N THR A 215 -5.77 17.88 -1.15
CA THR A 215 -7.11 18.25 -0.67
C THR A 215 -8.02 17.03 -0.60
N ILE A 216 -8.96 17.08 0.33
CA ILE A 216 -9.99 16.07 0.52
C ILE A 216 -11.31 16.75 0.91
N GLY A 217 -12.40 16.37 0.26
CA GLY A 217 -13.73 16.92 0.54
C GLY A 217 -14.36 16.36 1.81
N ASP A 218 -15.30 17.10 2.42
CA ASP A 218 -15.95 16.67 3.67
C ASP A 218 -16.70 15.35 3.53
N ALA A 219 -17.36 15.11 2.39
CA ALA A 219 -18.04 13.84 2.12
C ALA A 219 -17.08 12.64 2.08
N GLU A 220 -15.85 12.86 1.63
CA GLU A 220 -14.82 11.82 1.60
C GLU A 220 -14.25 11.56 3.01
N VAL A 221 -14.11 12.62 3.82
CA VAL A 221 -13.72 12.47 5.23
C VAL A 221 -14.76 11.68 6.04
N GLU A 222 -16.06 11.81 5.71
CA GLU A 222 -17.11 11.01 6.34
C GLU A 222 -16.94 9.51 6.10
N LYS A 223 -16.38 9.10 4.94
CA LYS A 223 -16.05 7.69 4.67
C LYS A 223 -14.98 7.14 5.64
N LEU A 224 -14.20 8.01 6.29
CA LEU A 224 -13.13 7.64 7.23
C LEU A 224 -13.62 7.50 8.68
N ARG A 225 -14.91 7.72 8.97
CA ARG A 225 -15.44 7.55 10.34
C ARG A 225 -15.24 6.13 10.86
N GLY A 226 -14.74 6.01 12.09
CA GLY A 226 -14.51 4.73 12.76
C GLY A 226 -13.26 3.98 12.26
N VAL A 227 -12.39 4.64 11.49
CA VAL A 227 -11.05 4.14 11.19
C VAL A 227 -10.20 4.16 12.46
N GLU A 228 -9.54 3.05 12.75
CA GLU A 228 -8.61 2.96 13.90
C GLU A 228 -7.19 3.33 13.53
N VAL A 229 -6.77 2.95 12.31
CA VAL A 229 -5.45 3.26 11.78
C VAL A 229 -5.60 4.09 10.51
N LEU A 230 -5.06 5.30 10.54
CA LEU A 230 -4.99 6.20 9.38
C LEU A 230 -3.55 6.35 8.93
N VAL A 231 -3.27 5.99 7.68
CA VAL A 231 -2.03 6.35 7.00
C VAL A 231 -2.29 7.55 6.11
N VAL A 232 -1.49 8.59 6.24
CA VAL A 232 -1.65 9.83 5.47
C VAL A 232 -0.30 10.41 5.04
N ASN A 233 -0.24 10.96 3.83
CA ASN A 233 1.00 11.60 3.37
C ASN A 233 1.29 12.88 4.16
N ALA A 234 2.58 13.08 4.47
CA ALA A 234 3.09 14.33 5.04
C ALA A 234 4.48 14.58 4.48
N LEU A 235 4.56 15.35 3.40
CA LEU A 235 5.80 15.49 2.64
C LEU A 235 6.95 16.10 3.46
N ARG A 236 6.66 17.18 4.20
CA ARG A 236 7.60 17.99 5.00
C ARG A 236 6.84 19.01 5.84
N PHE A 237 7.55 19.81 6.66
CA PHE A 237 6.92 20.84 7.47
C PHE A 237 6.48 22.06 6.68
N THR A 238 7.24 22.45 5.66
CA THR A 238 6.89 23.60 4.81
C THR A 238 5.82 23.22 3.78
N GLU A 239 5.03 24.19 3.39
CA GLU A 239 3.95 24.03 2.40
C GLU A 239 4.47 23.45 1.06
N HIS A 240 3.62 22.67 0.42
CA HIS A 240 3.82 22.13 -0.92
C HIS A 240 2.53 22.26 -1.72
N TYR A 241 2.63 22.52 -3.02
CA TYR A 241 1.46 22.75 -3.87
C TYR A 241 0.63 21.50 -4.16
N SER A 242 1.22 20.32 -4.02
CA SER A 242 0.56 19.05 -4.39
C SER A 242 0.47 17.99 -3.28
N HIS A 243 1.06 18.22 -2.12
CA HIS A 243 1.01 17.28 -1.01
C HIS A 243 0.65 17.98 0.29
N PHE A 244 0.03 17.26 1.21
CA PHE A 244 -0.05 17.72 2.60
C PHE A 244 1.35 17.94 3.18
N ASN A 245 1.52 19.06 3.88
CA ASN A 245 2.59 19.21 4.84
C ASN A 245 2.19 18.56 6.18
N VAL A 246 3.09 18.55 7.16
CA VAL A 246 2.80 17.97 8.48
C VAL A 246 1.59 18.63 9.15
N ALA A 247 1.44 19.95 9.10
CA ALA A 247 0.33 20.65 9.74
C ALA A 247 -1.03 20.30 9.09
N GLU A 248 -1.08 20.20 7.76
CA GLU A 248 -2.28 19.82 7.01
C GLU A 248 -2.64 18.34 7.28
N ALA A 249 -1.65 17.45 7.35
CA ALA A 249 -1.87 16.05 7.73
C ALA A 249 -2.42 15.93 9.16
N LEU A 250 -1.86 16.66 10.12
CA LEU A 250 -2.35 16.70 11.50
C LEU A 250 -3.78 17.26 11.61
N ALA A 251 -4.14 18.24 10.78
CA ALA A 251 -5.50 18.77 10.72
C ALA A 251 -6.49 17.70 10.22
N LEU A 252 -6.13 16.91 9.22
CA LEU A 252 -6.96 15.80 8.76
C LEU A 252 -7.06 14.71 9.83
N ILE A 253 -5.95 14.33 10.48
CA ILE A 253 -5.91 13.35 11.57
C ILE A 253 -6.86 13.77 12.70
N ALA A 254 -6.85 15.06 13.10
CA ALA A 254 -7.75 15.58 14.12
C ALA A 254 -9.24 15.48 13.71
N ARG A 255 -9.57 15.62 12.43
CA ARG A 255 -10.94 15.49 11.91
C ARG A 255 -11.42 14.04 11.89
N VAL A 256 -10.55 13.09 11.51
CA VAL A 256 -10.86 11.66 11.43
C VAL A 256 -10.85 11.03 12.82
N ALA A 257 -9.99 11.52 13.72
CA ALA A 257 -9.78 11.06 15.08
C ALA A 257 -9.53 9.53 15.19
N PRO A 258 -8.55 8.98 14.42
CA PRO A 258 -8.19 7.57 14.52
C PRO A 258 -7.52 7.29 15.88
N ARG A 259 -7.42 6.00 16.27
CA ARG A 259 -6.63 5.60 17.44
C ARG A 259 -5.13 5.85 17.23
N GLU A 260 -4.64 5.51 16.04
CA GLU A 260 -3.25 5.67 15.62
C GLU A 260 -3.19 6.24 14.19
N ALA A 261 -2.26 7.14 13.94
CA ALA A 261 -2.01 7.69 12.61
C ALA A 261 -0.53 7.56 12.24
N TYR A 262 -0.27 7.27 10.96
CA TYR A 262 1.08 7.09 10.44
C TYR A 262 1.32 8.02 9.25
N LEU A 263 2.35 8.85 9.36
CA LEU A 263 2.80 9.72 8.28
C LEU A 263 3.61 8.93 7.28
N THR A 264 3.32 9.09 6.00
CA THR A 264 4.02 8.43 4.87
C THR A 264 4.33 9.45 3.77
N HIS A 265 4.92 9.01 2.66
CA HIS A 265 5.31 9.83 1.50
C HIS A 265 6.21 11.01 1.87
N MET A 266 7.17 10.76 2.77
CA MET A 266 8.01 11.77 3.37
C MET A 266 9.26 12.05 2.53
N SER A 267 9.60 13.34 2.36
CA SER A 267 10.88 13.76 1.79
C SER A 267 11.99 13.81 2.85
N HIS A 268 13.23 14.03 2.42
CA HIS A 268 14.34 14.25 3.34
C HIS A 268 14.20 15.55 4.16
N ASP A 269 13.33 16.49 3.72
CA ASP A 269 13.09 17.76 4.43
C ASP A 269 12.21 17.60 5.67
N ILE A 270 11.62 16.42 5.90
CA ILE A 270 10.89 16.14 7.15
C ILE A 270 11.81 16.04 8.36
N GLY A 271 13.11 15.88 8.13
CA GLY A 271 14.12 15.74 9.19
C GLY A 271 14.42 14.28 9.56
N LEU A 272 15.34 14.11 10.51
CA LEU A 272 15.73 12.81 11.03
C LEU A 272 14.57 12.18 11.82
N HIS A 273 14.32 10.90 11.62
CA HIS A 273 13.26 10.16 12.32
C HIS A 273 13.38 10.31 13.85
N ALA A 274 14.56 10.09 14.39
CA ALA A 274 14.82 10.18 15.84
C ALA A 274 14.59 11.59 16.43
N VAL A 275 14.61 12.63 15.60
CA VAL A 275 14.39 14.02 16.01
C VAL A 275 12.93 14.43 15.82
N THR A 276 12.33 14.03 14.72
CA THR A 276 10.97 14.47 14.33
C THR A 276 9.87 13.66 15.04
N GLU A 277 10.02 12.34 15.14
CA GLU A 277 9.05 11.46 15.79
C GLU A 277 8.61 11.94 17.19
N PRO A 278 9.54 12.30 18.11
CA PRO A 278 9.16 12.77 19.45
C PRO A 278 8.41 14.11 19.48
N THR A 279 8.38 14.86 18.37
CA THR A 279 7.69 16.17 18.29
C THR A 279 6.24 16.03 17.84
N LEU A 280 5.83 14.84 17.36
CA LEU A 280 4.49 14.60 16.89
C LEU A 280 3.50 14.43 18.07
N PRO A 281 2.22 14.75 17.88
CA PRO A 281 1.20 14.50 18.89
C PRO A 281 1.10 12.99 19.25
N ARG A 282 0.62 12.70 20.44
CA ARG A 282 0.37 11.32 20.88
C ARG A 282 -0.54 10.59 19.91
N GLY A 283 -0.17 9.36 19.54
CA GLY A 283 -0.90 8.54 18.58
C GLY A 283 -0.64 8.91 17.12
N VAL A 284 0.33 9.81 16.86
CA VAL A 284 0.79 10.13 15.49
C VAL A 284 2.26 9.73 15.38
N HIS A 285 2.59 8.97 14.34
CA HIS A 285 3.90 8.37 14.14
C HIS A 285 4.44 8.62 12.73
N MET A 286 5.75 8.69 12.60
CA MET A 286 6.40 8.59 11.30
C MET A 286 6.52 7.10 10.93
N ALA A 287 5.89 6.69 9.84
CA ALA A 287 6.13 5.36 9.32
C ALA A 287 7.58 5.20 8.85
N TYR A 288 8.07 3.96 8.81
CA TYR A 288 9.35 3.61 8.22
C TYR A 288 9.23 2.29 7.48
N ASP A 289 10.10 2.07 6.52
CA ASP A 289 10.10 0.86 5.70
C ASP A 289 10.22 -0.38 6.58
N THR A 290 9.37 -1.37 6.30
CA THR A 290 9.22 -2.64 7.02
C THR A 290 8.48 -2.58 8.37
N LEU A 291 7.98 -1.41 8.78
CA LEU A 291 7.09 -1.32 9.94
C LEU A 291 5.83 -2.15 9.70
N GLN A 292 5.43 -2.95 10.68
CA GLN A 292 4.22 -3.77 10.64
C GLN A 292 3.25 -3.35 11.75
N ILE A 293 1.98 -3.23 11.41
CA ILE A 293 0.90 -2.87 12.33
C ILE A 293 -0.17 -3.95 12.25
N GLU A 294 -0.53 -4.50 13.40
CA GLU A 294 -1.68 -5.38 13.54
C GLU A 294 -2.91 -4.56 13.93
N ILE A 295 -3.99 -4.76 13.19
CA ILE A 295 -5.28 -4.08 13.37
C ILE A 295 -6.28 -5.16 13.75
N ASN A 296 -6.66 -5.18 15.02
CA ASN A 296 -7.61 -6.14 15.57
C ASN A 296 -9.03 -5.54 15.53
N ASP A 297 -10.03 -6.40 15.34
CA ASP A 297 -11.45 -6.03 15.44
C ASP A 297 -11.88 -5.65 16.87
#